data_5768d6fce4d7a24a01c0e5cfc00dac88
#
_entry.id   5768d6fce4d7a24a01c0e5cfc00dac88
#
_cell.length_a   1.000
_cell.length_b   1.000
_cell.length_c   1.000
_cell.angle_alpha   90.00
_cell.angle_beta   90.00
_cell.angle_gamma   90.00
#
_symmetry.space_group_name_H-M   'P 1'
#
loop_
_entity.id
_entity.type
_entity.pdbx_description
1 polymer ?
#
loop_
_entity_poly.entity_id
_entity_poly.type
_entity_poly.pdbx_seq_one_letter_code
_entity_poly.pdbx_strand_id
1 'polypeptide(L)'
;VGTLQGCPGDAAELGVMSVCTVPAEEENPSFWNKQAAAAIKASLKIQPRISQAKNLIIFLGDGFGIPTITATRILKGQQQGKLGPETPLALDSFPYVALSKTYNVDKHVPDSAGTATAYLCGVKANYKTVGVSAAARYAQCNTTAGNEVISVLERARKTGKAVGIVTTSRVQHASPSGTYAHVVNRNWYADASMPQDARRQGCTDIAWQLIHNVDINVMLGGGRKYMTPVGTPDPEYPTDSKQNGIRQDGKNLIDMWLKARPGARYVWNRTEMLAAATNPSVNYLMGLFEPGDMKYTLVQNATLDPTLTEMMEAAVTILSRNPKGFYLFVEDKIDHGHHEGAPHKALTEAVEFDRAIERAGVLTDEAETLTVVTADHSHVFSFGGYTLRGSSIFALAPSMAIDGKNYTSILYGNGPGYRGSNRPNVDPDTAMQFDYQPQAAVPLASETHGGEDVAILAKGPMAHLFHGVQEQTYVAHAMAYAACLEPYTDCRQRNSAPGIRTTFLALLLPALLLPLFH
;
A
#
# COMPACT_ATOMS: atom_id res chain seq x y z
N VAL A 1 -19.64 -28.67 21.69
CA VAL A 1 -18.32 -28.35 22.23
C VAL A 1 -17.37 -29.37 21.66
N GLY A 2 -16.89 -29.14 20.44
CA GLY A 2 -15.89 -29.94 19.75
C GLY A 2 -14.55 -29.19 19.88
N THR A 3 -13.59 -29.80 20.55
CA THR A 3 -12.21 -29.33 20.64
C THR A 3 -11.58 -29.37 19.25
N LEU A 4 -11.29 -28.18 18.71
CA LEU A 4 -10.43 -28.02 17.54
C LEU A 4 -9.03 -28.51 17.93
N GLN A 5 -8.60 -29.68 17.46
CA GLN A 5 -7.20 -30.08 17.49
C GLN A 5 -6.47 -29.27 16.44
N GLY A 6 -5.69 -28.26 16.90
CA GLY A 6 -4.74 -27.53 16.06
C GLY A 6 -3.65 -28.47 15.53
N CYS A 7 -3.13 -28.16 14.34
CA CYS A 7 -1.91 -28.78 13.85
C CYS A 7 -0.78 -28.47 14.83
N PRO A 8 -0.10 -29.48 15.45
CA PRO A 8 1.03 -29.21 16.33
C PRO A 8 2.22 -28.71 15.50
N GLY A 9 2.67 -27.50 15.74
CA GLY A 9 4.06 -27.14 15.50
C GLY A 9 4.91 -27.92 16.50
N ASP A 10 6.02 -28.54 15.99
CA ASP A 10 6.99 -29.37 16.67
C ASP A 10 6.64 -30.88 16.78
N ALA A 11 7.02 -31.60 15.73
CA ALA A 11 7.50 -32.96 15.84
C ALA A 11 8.54 -33.23 14.75
N ALA A 12 9.76 -32.86 15.05
CA ALA A 12 10.93 -33.44 14.41
C ALA A 12 11.09 -34.87 14.92
N GLU A 13 10.40 -35.84 14.28
CA GLU A 13 10.80 -37.23 14.25
C GLU A 13 9.89 -38.00 13.27
N LEU A 14 10.56 -38.63 12.29
CA LEU A 14 9.98 -39.59 11.35
C LEU A 14 8.98 -39.04 10.29
N GLY A 15 9.50 -38.75 9.11
CA GLY A 15 9.04 -38.90 7.72
C GLY A 15 7.55 -39.13 7.36
N VAL A 16 6.60 -38.79 8.22
CA VAL A 16 5.18 -38.80 7.93
C VAL A 16 4.70 -37.36 7.96
N MET A 17 4.44 -36.78 6.77
CA MET A 17 3.69 -35.51 6.67
C MET A 17 2.42 -35.65 7.52
N SER A 18 2.30 -34.85 8.59
CA SER A 18 1.03 -34.68 9.28
C SER A 18 0.04 -34.07 8.28
N VAL A 19 -0.78 -34.90 7.68
CA VAL A 19 -1.86 -34.44 6.79
C VAL A 19 -2.85 -33.71 7.68
N CYS A 20 -2.86 -32.39 7.61
CA CYS A 20 -3.96 -31.62 8.18
C CYS A 20 -5.25 -32.11 7.57
N THR A 21 -6.10 -32.75 8.37
CA THR A 21 -7.39 -33.27 7.90
C THR A 21 -8.29 -32.10 7.55
N VAL A 22 -8.81 -32.10 6.33
CA VAL A 22 -9.88 -31.16 5.93
C VAL A 22 -11.04 -31.31 6.89
N PRO A 23 -11.67 -30.21 7.35
CA PRO A 23 -12.81 -30.28 8.26
C PRO A 23 -13.94 -31.12 7.67
N ALA A 24 -14.44 -32.12 8.43
CA ALA A 24 -15.45 -33.06 7.94
C ALA A 24 -16.76 -32.39 7.51
N GLU A 25 -17.09 -31.22 8.08
CA GLU A 25 -18.27 -30.45 7.68
C GLU A 25 -18.15 -29.93 6.23
N GLU A 26 -16.96 -29.72 5.69
CA GLU A 26 -16.74 -29.26 4.32
C GLU A 26 -17.04 -30.34 3.28
N GLU A 27 -17.07 -31.62 3.66
CA GLU A 27 -17.49 -32.71 2.80
C GLU A 27 -19.01 -32.66 2.51
N ASN A 28 -19.78 -31.98 3.39
CA ASN A 28 -21.22 -31.87 3.24
C ASN A 28 -21.61 -30.65 2.39
N PRO A 29 -22.30 -30.82 1.25
CA PRO A 29 -22.74 -29.69 0.42
C PRO A 29 -23.54 -28.62 1.19
N SER A 30 -24.23 -28.97 2.27
CA SER A 30 -24.99 -28.01 3.06
C SER A 30 -24.11 -26.97 3.76
N PHE A 31 -22.83 -27.27 4.03
CA PHE A 31 -21.86 -26.33 4.57
C PHE A 31 -21.64 -25.16 3.57
N TRP A 32 -21.32 -25.49 2.34
CA TRP A 32 -21.10 -24.52 1.25
C TRP A 32 -22.36 -23.74 0.90
N ASN A 33 -23.51 -24.42 0.86
CA ASN A 33 -24.79 -23.76 0.61
C ASN A 33 -25.13 -22.73 1.69
N LYS A 34 -24.86 -23.01 2.97
CA LYS A 34 -25.06 -22.07 4.07
C LYS A 34 -24.11 -20.88 3.97
N GLN A 35 -22.82 -21.11 3.65
CA GLN A 35 -21.85 -20.03 3.45
C GLN A 35 -22.26 -19.12 2.30
N ALA A 36 -22.60 -19.69 1.15
CA ALA A 36 -23.04 -18.92 -0.01
C ALA A 36 -24.31 -18.10 0.27
N ALA A 37 -25.29 -18.70 0.95
CA ALA A 37 -26.53 -18.01 1.36
C ALA A 37 -26.25 -16.85 2.32
N ALA A 38 -25.31 -17.02 3.26
CA ALA A 38 -24.89 -15.96 4.18
C ALA A 38 -24.19 -14.81 3.44
N ALA A 39 -23.31 -15.13 2.49
CA ALA A 39 -22.62 -14.13 1.65
C ALA A 39 -23.62 -13.34 0.80
N ILE A 40 -24.58 -13.99 0.15
CA ILE A 40 -25.66 -13.32 -0.62
C ILE A 40 -26.46 -12.39 0.31
N LYS A 41 -26.86 -12.88 1.50
CA LYS A 41 -27.60 -12.06 2.47
C LYS A 41 -26.80 -10.84 2.95
N ALA A 42 -25.49 -10.95 3.09
CA ALA A 42 -24.62 -9.84 3.43
C ALA A 42 -24.54 -8.84 2.26
N SER A 43 -24.33 -9.32 1.03
CA SER A 43 -24.24 -8.49 -0.18
C SER A 43 -25.51 -7.69 -0.45
N LEU A 44 -26.70 -8.28 -0.23
CA LEU A 44 -27.99 -7.59 -0.37
C LEU A 44 -28.19 -6.41 0.62
N LYS A 45 -27.38 -6.34 1.69
CA LYS A 45 -27.43 -5.24 2.67
C LYS A 45 -26.49 -4.09 2.32
N ILE A 46 -25.59 -4.29 1.36
CA ILE A 46 -24.63 -3.26 0.97
C ILE A 46 -25.41 -2.10 0.31
N GLN A 47 -25.27 -0.91 0.88
CA GLN A 47 -25.85 0.31 0.34
C GLN A 47 -24.71 1.31 0.05
N PRO A 48 -24.69 1.95 -1.12
CA PRO A 48 -23.73 2.99 -1.43
C PRO A 48 -23.83 4.17 -0.45
N ARG A 49 -22.70 4.55 0.15
CA ARG A 49 -22.59 5.78 0.94
C ARG A 49 -22.23 6.93 0.01
N ILE A 50 -23.15 7.82 -0.26
CA ILE A 50 -22.99 8.96 -1.20
C ILE A 50 -22.54 10.24 -0.51
N SER A 51 -22.30 10.22 0.82
CA SER A 51 -21.78 11.37 1.57
C SER A 51 -20.35 11.73 1.15
N GLN A 52 -19.96 12.98 1.37
CA GLN A 52 -18.58 13.43 1.18
C GLN A 52 -17.64 12.79 2.20
N ALA A 53 -16.48 12.32 1.76
CA ALA A 53 -15.43 11.82 2.64
C ALA A 53 -14.74 12.98 3.38
N LYS A 54 -14.73 12.93 4.71
CA LYS A 54 -13.96 13.84 5.56
C LYS A 54 -12.49 13.44 5.59
N ASN A 55 -12.24 12.14 5.69
CA ASN A 55 -10.89 11.57 5.70
C ASN A 55 -10.67 10.68 4.48
N LEU A 56 -9.44 10.65 4.00
CA LEU A 56 -8.98 9.79 2.93
C LEU A 56 -7.77 9.00 3.42
N ILE A 57 -7.81 7.68 3.27
CA ILE A 57 -6.64 6.82 3.49
C ILE A 57 -6.44 5.99 2.24
N ILE A 58 -5.22 5.96 1.71
CA ILE A 58 -4.80 5.01 0.71
C ILE A 58 -3.73 4.10 1.30
N PHE A 59 -3.98 2.81 1.25
CA PHE A 59 -3.01 1.76 1.54
C PHE A 59 -2.46 1.23 0.22
N LEU A 60 -1.15 1.35 0.06
CA LEU A 60 -0.43 0.84 -1.09
C LEU A 60 0.46 -0.33 -0.68
N GLY A 61 0.15 -1.52 -1.16
CA GLY A 61 1.10 -2.63 -1.13
C GLY A 61 1.97 -2.55 -2.38
N ASP A 62 3.22 -2.07 -2.24
CA ASP A 62 4.16 -2.05 -3.36
C ASP A 62 4.38 -3.49 -3.84
N GLY A 63 4.03 -3.77 -5.10
CA GLY A 63 4.10 -5.10 -5.66
C GLY A 63 3.04 -6.12 -5.17
N PHE A 64 1.96 -5.67 -4.53
CA PHE A 64 0.93 -6.53 -3.91
C PHE A 64 -0.10 -7.04 -4.93
N GLY A 65 0.36 -7.82 -5.92
CA GLY A 65 -0.48 -8.46 -6.94
C GLY A 65 -1.44 -9.51 -6.38
N ILE A 66 -2.38 -9.98 -7.20
CA ILE A 66 -3.40 -10.97 -6.81
C ILE A 66 -2.78 -12.28 -6.25
N PRO A 67 -1.74 -12.88 -6.85
CA PRO A 67 -1.11 -14.06 -6.27
C PRO A 67 -0.51 -13.80 -4.88
N THR A 68 0.08 -12.61 -4.67
CA THR A 68 0.64 -12.20 -3.37
C THR A 68 -0.48 -12.05 -2.34
N ILE A 69 -1.63 -11.42 -2.67
CA ILE A 69 -2.81 -11.34 -1.79
C ILE A 69 -3.25 -12.74 -1.34
N THR A 70 -3.35 -13.68 -2.28
CA THR A 70 -3.82 -15.03 -1.98
C THR A 70 -2.81 -15.78 -1.09
N ALA A 71 -1.52 -15.70 -1.41
CA ALA A 71 -0.46 -16.33 -0.60
C ALA A 71 -0.39 -15.72 0.82
N THR A 72 -0.59 -14.40 0.95
CA THR A 72 -0.66 -13.71 2.25
C THR A 72 -1.82 -14.21 3.10
N ARG A 73 -3.00 -14.41 2.49
CA ARG A 73 -4.17 -14.99 3.17
C ARG A 73 -3.86 -16.36 3.74
N ILE A 74 -3.20 -17.21 2.95
CA ILE A 74 -2.77 -18.55 3.37
C ILE A 74 -1.78 -18.44 4.54
N LEU A 75 -0.75 -17.60 4.42
CA LEU A 75 0.25 -17.42 5.48
C LEU A 75 -0.38 -16.90 6.79
N LYS A 76 -1.24 -15.88 6.71
CA LYS A 76 -1.95 -15.33 7.88
C LYS A 76 -2.77 -16.41 8.59
N GLY A 77 -3.49 -17.24 7.84
CA GLY A 77 -4.25 -18.35 8.40
C GLY A 77 -3.36 -19.40 9.07
N GLN A 78 -2.26 -19.77 8.45
CA GLN A 78 -1.30 -20.71 8.98
C GLN A 78 -0.60 -20.20 10.25
N GLN A 79 -0.29 -18.91 10.32
CA GLN A 79 0.21 -18.27 11.55
C GLN A 79 -0.79 -18.31 12.71
N GLN A 80 -2.08 -18.48 12.41
CA GLN A 80 -3.17 -18.66 13.40
C GLN A 80 -3.50 -20.13 13.67
N GLY A 81 -2.70 -21.08 13.18
CA GLY A 81 -2.93 -22.51 13.35
C GLY A 81 -4.10 -23.08 12.54
N LYS A 82 -4.48 -22.41 11.44
CA LYS A 82 -5.53 -22.83 10.51
C LYS A 82 -4.94 -23.42 9.23
N LEU A 83 -5.79 -24.00 8.37
CA LEU A 83 -5.34 -24.56 7.10
C LEU A 83 -4.82 -23.49 6.12
N GLY A 84 -5.30 -22.27 6.23
CA GLY A 84 -4.80 -21.09 5.52
C GLY A 84 -5.84 -20.33 4.70
N PRO A 85 -6.31 -20.86 3.55
CA PRO A 85 -7.12 -20.11 2.58
C PRO A 85 -8.46 -19.57 3.11
N GLU A 86 -9.01 -20.23 4.13
CA GLU A 86 -10.29 -19.87 4.75
C GLU A 86 -10.21 -18.68 5.71
N THR A 87 -9.01 -18.19 6.01
CA THR A 87 -8.81 -17.07 6.93
C THR A 87 -8.88 -15.75 6.17
N PRO A 88 -9.86 -14.88 6.44
CA PRO A 88 -9.97 -13.63 5.70
C PRO A 88 -8.84 -12.67 6.06
N LEU A 89 -8.38 -11.91 5.08
CA LEU A 89 -7.63 -10.68 5.27
C LEU A 89 -8.59 -9.55 5.67
N ALA A 90 -8.09 -8.49 6.27
CA ALA A 90 -8.89 -7.30 6.57
C ALA A 90 -9.49 -6.70 5.29
N LEU A 91 -8.71 -6.68 4.22
CA LEU A 91 -9.14 -6.18 2.91
C LEU A 91 -10.26 -7.03 2.25
N ASP A 92 -10.38 -8.33 2.60
CA ASP A 92 -11.45 -9.19 2.07
C ASP A 92 -12.85 -8.75 2.55
N SER A 93 -12.92 -7.92 3.60
CA SER A 93 -14.17 -7.34 4.11
C SER A 93 -14.64 -6.09 3.34
N PHE A 94 -13.84 -5.58 2.41
CA PHE A 94 -14.17 -4.36 1.68
C PHE A 94 -15.26 -4.65 0.63
N PRO A 95 -16.37 -3.88 0.62
CA PRO A 95 -17.55 -4.22 -0.18
C PRO A 95 -17.39 -3.94 -1.67
N TYR A 96 -16.42 -3.11 -2.08
CA TYR A 96 -16.26 -2.70 -3.47
C TYR A 96 -14.88 -3.06 -3.98
N VAL A 97 -14.83 -3.69 -5.15
CA VAL A 97 -13.62 -4.18 -5.79
C VAL A 97 -13.59 -3.76 -7.26
N ALA A 98 -12.44 -3.30 -7.70
CA ALA A 98 -12.12 -3.03 -9.11
C ALA A 98 -10.76 -3.64 -9.47
N LEU A 99 -10.44 -3.69 -10.75
CA LEU A 99 -9.11 -3.96 -11.27
C LEU A 99 -8.51 -2.68 -11.86
N SER A 100 -7.20 -2.53 -11.71
CA SER A 100 -6.42 -1.38 -12.17
C SER A 100 -5.40 -1.79 -13.22
N LYS A 101 -5.41 -1.12 -14.37
CA LYS A 101 -4.40 -1.28 -15.43
C LYS A 101 -3.14 -0.51 -15.09
N THR A 102 -2.01 -1.20 -14.90
CA THR A 102 -0.81 -0.69 -14.25
C THR A 102 0.26 -0.09 -15.19
N TYR A 103 0.18 -0.30 -16.49
CA TYR A 103 1.19 0.10 -17.48
C TYR A 103 1.59 1.58 -17.40
N ASN A 104 2.87 1.88 -17.65
CA ASN A 104 3.36 3.25 -17.89
C ASN A 104 3.12 3.66 -19.35
N VAL A 105 3.19 4.95 -19.67
CA VAL A 105 2.96 5.42 -21.05
C VAL A 105 3.90 4.74 -22.05
N ASP A 106 5.13 4.44 -21.64
CA ASP A 106 6.21 3.91 -22.49
C ASP A 106 6.57 2.44 -22.19
N LYS A 107 5.89 1.75 -21.21
CA LYS A 107 6.21 0.38 -20.81
C LYS A 107 4.95 -0.42 -20.47
N HIS A 108 4.84 -1.66 -20.99
CA HIS A 108 3.79 -2.60 -20.58
C HIS A 108 3.93 -3.02 -19.12
N VAL A 109 5.17 -3.28 -18.69
CA VAL A 109 5.49 -3.58 -17.29
C VAL A 109 5.99 -2.30 -16.63
N PRO A 110 5.29 -1.77 -15.63
CA PRO A 110 5.57 -0.48 -15.03
C PRO A 110 6.71 -0.52 -14.01
N ASP A 111 7.12 0.67 -13.56
CA ASP A 111 7.83 0.86 -12.31
C ASP A 111 7.01 1.69 -11.33
N SER A 112 7.32 1.61 -10.05
CA SER A 112 6.60 2.30 -8.96
C SER A 112 6.57 3.83 -9.10
N ALA A 113 7.51 4.45 -9.82
CA ALA A 113 7.54 5.90 -10.02
C ALA A 113 6.43 6.37 -10.98
N GLY A 114 6.34 5.73 -12.15
CA GLY A 114 5.30 6.03 -13.13
C GLY A 114 3.91 5.67 -12.62
N THR A 115 3.77 4.55 -11.90
CA THR A 115 2.51 4.15 -11.28
C THR A 115 2.11 5.10 -10.15
N ALA A 116 3.05 5.54 -9.29
CA ALA A 116 2.79 6.53 -8.24
C ALA A 116 2.19 7.81 -8.82
N THR A 117 2.72 8.29 -9.94
CA THR A 117 2.15 9.44 -10.65
C THR A 117 0.72 9.16 -11.10
N ALA A 118 0.43 7.94 -11.56
CA ALA A 118 -0.91 7.57 -12.01
C ALA A 118 -1.92 7.55 -10.84
N TYR A 119 -1.69 6.76 -9.79
CA TYR A 119 -2.69 6.59 -8.73
C TYR A 119 -2.70 7.72 -7.69
N LEU A 120 -1.66 8.56 -7.58
CA LEU A 120 -1.62 9.71 -6.66
C LEU A 120 -1.97 11.04 -7.33
N CYS A 121 -1.58 11.23 -8.61
CA CYS A 121 -1.79 12.51 -9.30
C CYS A 121 -2.91 12.44 -10.36
N GLY A 122 -3.31 11.23 -10.78
CA GLY A 122 -4.34 11.02 -11.80
C GLY A 122 -3.85 11.17 -13.23
N VAL A 123 -2.54 11.04 -13.47
CA VAL A 123 -1.90 11.19 -14.78
C VAL A 123 -0.90 10.07 -15.00
N LYS A 124 -0.99 9.35 -16.13
CA LYS A 124 0.03 8.36 -16.53
C LYS A 124 1.35 9.04 -16.87
N ALA A 125 2.45 8.45 -16.41
CA ALA A 125 3.80 8.97 -16.59
C ALA A 125 4.70 7.97 -17.33
N ASN A 126 5.90 8.42 -17.71
CA ASN A 126 6.93 7.56 -18.27
C ASN A 126 7.65 6.77 -17.13
N TYR A 127 8.24 5.66 -17.53
CA TYR A 127 9.06 4.80 -16.67
C TYR A 127 10.14 5.62 -15.94
N LYS A 128 10.26 5.41 -14.63
CA LYS A 128 11.23 6.08 -13.72
C LYS A 128 11.06 7.60 -13.53
N THR A 129 9.93 8.19 -13.93
CA THR A 129 9.63 9.61 -13.64
C THR A 129 8.55 9.71 -12.58
N VAL A 130 8.61 10.72 -11.70
CA VAL A 130 7.71 10.90 -10.54
C VAL A 130 7.09 12.28 -10.58
N GLY A 131 5.75 12.35 -10.42
CA GLY A 131 5.01 13.61 -10.25
C GLY A 131 5.10 14.55 -11.47
N VAL A 132 5.37 13.99 -12.64
CA VAL A 132 5.43 14.72 -13.91
C VAL A 132 4.66 13.98 -15.00
N SER A 133 4.09 14.72 -15.95
CA SER A 133 3.37 14.14 -17.09
C SER A 133 4.33 13.39 -18.03
N ALA A 134 3.78 12.60 -18.96
CA ALA A 134 4.57 11.88 -19.94
C ALA A 134 5.29 12.79 -20.97
N ALA A 135 5.05 14.10 -20.97
CA ALA A 135 5.85 15.06 -21.74
C ALA A 135 7.26 15.24 -21.15
N ALA A 136 7.43 15.03 -19.84
CA ALA A 136 8.75 14.97 -19.22
C ALA A 136 9.49 13.69 -19.62
N ARG A 137 10.81 13.75 -19.77
CA ARG A 137 11.64 12.66 -20.27
C ARG A 137 12.64 12.20 -19.20
N TYR A 138 12.80 10.89 -19.07
CA TYR A 138 13.72 10.29 -18.09
C TYR A 138 15.11 10.94 -18.15
N ALA A 139 15.60 11.35 -16.99
CA ALA A 139 16.91 11.99 -16.75
C ALA A 139 17.17 13.31 -17.52
N GLN A 140 16.15 13.92 -18.14
CA GLN A 140 16.28 15.21 -18.85
C GLN A 140 15.66 16.34 -18.00
N CYS A 141 16.48 16.99 -17.17
CA CYS A 141 16.06 18.02 -16.23
C CYS A 141 15.24 19.15 -16.88
N ASN A 142 15.66 19.62 -18.06
CA ASN A 142 15.00 20.70 -18.81
C ASN A 142 13.57 20.35 -19.28
N THR A 143 13.13 19.12 -19.12
CA THR A 143 11.75 18.70 -19.43
C THR A 143 10.84 18.64 -18.19
N THR A 144 11.32 19.03 -17.01
CA THR A 144 10.51 19.00 -15.77
C THR A 144 9.56 20.18 -15.70
N ALA A 145 10.08 21.39 -15.91
CA ALA A 145 9.30 22.63 -15.76
C ALA A 145 8.11 22.69 -16.72
N GLY A 146 6.92 22.92 -16.16
CA GLY A 146 5.64 22.97 -16.89
C GLY A 146 5.00 21.59 -17.12
N ASN A 147 5.63 20.51 -16.64
CA ASN A 147 5.11 19.15 -16.72
C ASN A 147 4.80 18.54 -15.35
N GLU A 148 4.91 19.30 -14.27
CA GLU A 148 4.58 18.89 -12.91
C GLU A 148 3.08 18.62 -12.79
N VAL A 149 2.72 17.55 -12.04
CA VAL A 149 1.33 17.18 -11.79
C VAL A 149 1.06 17.06 -10.29
N ILE A 150 -0.08 17.60 -9.85
CA ILE A 150 -0.42 17.77 -8.44
C ILE A 150 -1.07 16.50 -7.89
N SER A 151 -0.59 16.02 -6.75
CA SER A 151 -1.14 14.85 -6.06
C SER A 151 -2.43 15.13 -5.31
N VAL A 152 -3.19 14.08 -4.96
CA VAL A 152 -4.35 14.17 -4.07
C VAL A 152 -3.95 14.67 -2.69
N LEU A 153 -2.76 14.30 -2.18
CA LEU A 153 -2.22 14.80 -0.91
C LEU A 153 -2.10 16.33 -0.94
N GLU A 154 -1.48 16.89 -1.97
CA GLU A 154 -1.33 18.35 -2.12
C GLU A 154 -2.69 19.03 -2.27
N ARG A 155 -3.61 18.48 -3.07
CA ARG A 155 -4.98 18.98 -3.19
C ARG A 155 -5.71 18.99 -1.84
N ALA A 156 -5.56 17.91 -1.05
CA ALA A 156 -6.12 17.83 0.30
C ALA A 156 -5.54 18.91 1.22
N ARG A 157 -4.21 19.11 1.18
CA ARG A 157 -3.54 20.16 1.96
C ARG A 157 -4.04 21.55 1.62
N LYS A 158 -4.25 21.86 0.32
CA LYS A 158 -4.79 23.14 -0.14
C LYS A 158 -6.20 23.46 0.41
N THR A 159 -7.01 22.43 0.73
CA THR A 159 -8.32 22.62 1.39
C THR A 159 -8.22 22.79 2.91
N GLY A 160 -7.01 22.66 3.47
CA GLY A 160 -6.72 22.78 4.89
C GLY A 160 -6.88 21.48 5.66
N LYS A 161 -6.95 20.33 4.99
CA LYS A 161 -6.83 19.02 5.65
C LYS A 161 -5.39 18.81 6.17
N ALA A 162 -5.25 18.02 7.23
CA ALA A 162 -3.94 17.50 7.61
C ALA A 162 -3.51 16.42 6.61
N VAL A 163 -2.21 16.28 6.37
CA VAL A 163 -1.70 15.29 5.41
C VAL A 163 -0.51 14.53 5.96
N GLY A 164 -0.44 13.22 5.65
CA GLY A 164 0.61 12.35 6.17
C GLY A 164 1.08 11.30 5.17
N ILE A 165 2.32 10.85 5.39
CA ILE A 165 2.99 9.77 4.65
C ILE A 165 3.55 8.81 5.68
N VAL A 166 3.27 7.52 5.50
CA VAL A 166 3.83 6.41 6.27
C VAL A 166 4.31 5.35 5.29
N THR A 167 5.54 4.88 5.45
CA THR A 167 6.10 3.83 4.57
C THR A 167 7.13 2.98 5.29
N THR A 168 7.25 1.72 4.94
CA THR A 168 8.38 0.87 5.35
C THR A 168 9.58 0.99 4.41
N SER A 169 9.45 1.72 3.29
CA SER A 169 10.56 2.15 2.46
C SER A 169 11.20 3.44 3.01
N ARG A 170 12.23 3.99 2.34
CA ARG A 170 12.68 5.36 2.57
C ARG A 170 11.62 6.35 2.09
N VAL A 171 11.36 7.41 2.83
CA VAL A 171 10.33 8.42 2.47
C VAL A 171 10.61 9.10 1.13
N GLN A 172 11.81 8.97 0.57
CA GLN A 172 12.22 9.43 -0.74
C GLN A 172 12.04 8.38 -1.85
N HIS A 173 11.53 7.15 -1.52
CA HIS A 173 11.28 6.11 -2.51
C HIS A 173 10.22 6.55 -3.53
N ALA A 174 10.09 5.80 -4.62
CA ALA A 174 9.26 6.19 -5.75
C ALA A 174 7.80 6.45 -5.38
N SER A 175 7.15 5.54 -4.64
CA SER A 175 5.73 5.62 -4.29
C SER A 175 5.43 6.77 -3.33
N PRO A 176 6.10 6.90 -2.14
CA PRO A 176 5.84 8.02 -1.26
C PRO A 176 6.21 9.37 -1.90
N SER A 177 7.26 9.42 -2.73
CA SER A 177 7.67 10.67 -3.39
C SER A 177 6.65 11.18 -4.41
N GLY A 178 5.82 10.31 -4.98
CA GLY A 178 4.70 10.69 -5.86
C GLY A 178 3.65 11.56 -5.17
N THR A 179 3.65 11.64 -3.85
CA THR A 179 2.76 12.52 -3.09
C THR A 179 3.22 13.98 -3.06
N TYR A 180 4.53 14.27 -3.29
CA TYR A 180 5.10 15.62 -3.10
C TYR A 180 6.18 16.03 -4.09
N ALA A 181 6.80 15.10 -4.83
CA ALA A 181 7.97 15.40 -5.67
C ALA A 181 7.64 15.40 -7.16
N HIS A 182 8.45 16.17 -7.92
CA HIS A 182 8.40 16.29 -9.37
C HIS A 182 9.81 16.12 -9.92
N VAL A 183 10.15 14.87 -10.32
CA VAL A 183 11.49 14.54 -10.79
C VAL A 183 11.45 13.63 -12.02
N VAL A 184 12.36 13.85 -12.94
CA VAL A 184 12.54 13.02 -14.14
C VAL A 184 13.41 11.78 -13.92
N ASN A 185 13.85 11.55 -12.67
CA ASN A 185 14.56 10.33 -12.30
C ASN A 185 14.32 10.00 -10.82
N ARG A 186 13.62 8.89 -10.57
CA ARG A 186 13.28 8.38 -9.21
C ARG A 186 14.49 8.15 -8.29
N ASN A 187 15.70 8.03 -8.85
CA ASN A 187 16.92 7.80 -8.09
C ASN A 187 17.58 9.10 -7.58
N TRP A 188 17.04 10.25 -7.87
CA TRP A 188 17.55 11.52 -7.35
C TRP A 188 17.11 11.76 -5.90
N TYR A 189 17.44 10.82 -5.01
CA TYR A 189 17.03 10.82 -3.60
C TYR A 189 17.63 11.99 -2.80
N ALA A 190 18.90 12.34 -3.08
CA ALA A 190 19.63 13.48 -2.55
C ALA A 190 20.45 14.12 -3.66
N ASP A 191 20.98 15.32 -3.41
CA ASP A 191 21.86 16.03 -4.33
C ASP A 191 23.08 15.20 -4.77
N ALA A 192 23.60 14.33 -3.88
CA ALA A 192 24.67 13.39 -4.17
C ALA A 192 24.31 12.36 -5.27
N SER A 193 23.03 12.07 -5.45
CA SER A 193 22.53 11.12 -6.45
C SER A 193 22.24 11.78 -7.81
N MET A 194 22.34 13.10 -7.90
CA MET A 194 22.04 13.86 -9.10
C MET A 194 23.28 14.13 -9.95
N PRO A 195 23.19 14.01 -11.28
CA PRO A 195 24.23 14.51 -12.18
C PRO A 195 24.48 16.00 -11.95
N GLN A 196 25.74 16.41 -12.06
CA GLN A 196 26.11 17.83 -11.87
C GLN A 196 25.36 18.75 -12.84
N ASP A 197 25.11 18.30 -14.09
CA ASP A 197 24.37 19.05 -15.08
C ASP A 197 22.92 19.29 -14.68
N ALA A 198 22.24 18.30 -14.14
CA ALA A 198 20.87 18.45 -13.66
C ALA A 198 20.80 19.49 -12.52
N ARG A 199 21.75 19.46 -11.59
CA ARG A 199 21.85 20.47 -10.51
C ARG A 199 22.09 21.88 -11.09
N ARG A 200 22.96 22.02 -12.09
CA ARG A 200 23.22 23.32 -12.77
C ARG A 200 22.00 23.84 -13.52
N GLN A 201 21.15 22.96 -14.04
CA GLN A 201 19.91 23.31 -14.72
C GLN A 201 18.77 23.66 -13.75
N GLY A 202 19.00 23.58 -12.42
CA GLY A 202 18.03 23.94 -11.40
C GLY A 202 17.10 22.83 -10.94
N CYS A 203 17.28 21.57 -11.38
CA CYS A 203 16.56 20.45 -10.78
C CYS A 203 16.98 20.22 -9.33
N THR A 204 16.01 19.82 -8.50
CA THR A 204 16.20 19.53 -7.08
C THR A 204 15.96 18.07 -6.79
N ASP A 205 16.65 17.55 -5.76
CA ASP A 205 16.49 16.18 -5.31
C ASP A 205 15.18 15.95 -4.54
N ILE A 206 14.79 14.68 -4.39
CA ILE A 206 13.52 14.29 -3.75
C ILE A 206 13.50 14.68 -2.28
N ALA A 207 14.61 14.51 -1.53
CA ALA A 207 14.68 14.89 -0.12
C ALA A 207 14.53 16.41 0.08
N TRP A 208 15.09 17.21 -0.81
CA TRP A 208 14.87 18.65 -0.83
C TRP A 208 13.38 18.99 -1.03
N GLN A 209 12.74 18.36 -2.02
CA GLN A 209 11.33 18.59 -2.33
C GLN A 209 10.38 18.15 -1.20
N LEU A 210 10.73 17.11 -0.42
CA LEU A 210 9.95 16.62 0.72
C LEU A 210 9.65 17.73 1.73
N ILE A 211 10.62 18.60 2.00
CA ILE A 211 10.46 19.64 3.02
C ILE A 211 10.03 21.01 2.46
N HIS A 212 10.00 21.17 1.12
CA HIS A 212 9.73 22.46 0.48
C HIS A 212 8.43 22.50 -0.34
N ASN A 213 8.04 21.40 -1.03
CA ASN A 213 6.92 21.46 -1.98
C ASN A 213 5.56 21.45 -1.28
N VAL A 214 5.38 20.59 -0.28
CA VAL A 214 4.12 20.45 0.45
C VAL A 214 4.35 20.52 1.95
N ASP A 215 3.49 21.23 2.66
CA ASP A 215 3.52 21.31 4.13
C ASP A 215 2.88 20.07 4.76
N ILE A 216 3.67 18.99 4.91
CA ILE A 216 3.25 17.68 5.39
C ILE A 216 3.32 17.63 6.91
N ASN A 217 2.21 17.19 7.55
CA ASN A 217 2.10 17.10 9.01
C ASN A 217 2.87 15.91 9.60
N VAL A 218 2.77 14.74 8.96
CA VAL A 218 3.39 13.50 9.46
C VAL A 218 4.13 12.81 8.33
N MET A 219 5.41 12.49 8.56
CA MET A 219 6.27 11.75 7.64
C MET A 219 7.00 10.68 8.45
N LEU A 220 6.68 9.40 8.22
CA LEU A 220 7.25 8.27 8.95
C LEU A 220 7.77 7.21 7.97
N GLY A 221 9.02 6.76 8.16
CA GLY A 221 9.65 5.75 7.33
C GLY A 221 11.16 5.68 7.49
N GLY A 222 11.85 5.19 6.48
CA GLY A 222 13.31 5.22 6.39
C GLY A 222 13.85 6.47 5.69
N GLY A 223 15.15 6.48 5.34
CA GLY A 223 15.74 7.50 4.47
C GLY A 223 16.56 8.58 5.16
N ARG A 224 16.96 8.37 6.42
CA ARG A 224 17.68 9.34 7.26
C ARG A 224 18.95 9.89 6.61
N LYS A 225 19.74 9.03 5.94
CA LYS A 225 21.01 9.44 5.30
C LYS A 225 20.86 10.44 4.14
N TYR A 226 19.70 10.48 3.49
CA TYR A 226 19.43 11.42 2.38
C TYR A 226 19.12 12.84 2.87
N MET A 227 18.87 13.00 4.17
CA MET A 227 18.49 14.26 4.81
C MET A 227 19.66 15.03 5.42
N THR A 228 20.80 14.39 5.62
CA THR A 228 21.93 14.94 6.39
C THR A 228 23.21 15.06 5.57
N PRO A 229 24.11 16.01 5.91
CA PRO A 229 25.38 16.22 5.21
C PRO A 229 26.26 14.98 5.19
N VAL A 230 27.09 14.87 4.16
CA VAL A 230 28.10 13.82 4.04
C VAL A 230 28.96 13.76 5.30
N GLY A 231 29.16 12.53 5.82
CA GLY A 231 29.95 12.28 7.02
C GLY A 231 29.22 12.53 8.34
N THR A 232 27.97 12.99 8.35
CA THR A 232 27.16 13.06 9.57
C THR A 232 26.93 11.64 10.10
N PRO A 233 27.38 11.28 11.30
CA PRO A 233 27.18 9.94 11.86
C PRO A 233 25.70 9.62 12.02
N ASP A 234 25.32 8.37 11.70
CA ASP A 234 23.97 7.90 11.95
C ASP A 234 23.75 7.65 13.45
N PRO A 235 22.62 8.05 14.05
CA PRO A 235 22.42 7.88 15.50
C PRO A 235 22.30 6.41 15.94
N GLU A 236 21.85 5.52 15.08
CA GLU A 236 21.74 4.08 15.36
C GLU A 236 23.04 3.32 15.03
N TYR A 237 23.75 3.76 13.98
CA TYR A 237 24.98 3.12 13.48
C TYR A 237 26.19 4.08 13.52
N PRO A 238 26.56 4.64 14.68
CA PRO A 238 27.55 5.74 14.75
C PRO A 238 28.95 5.36 14.29
N THR A 239 29.26 4.07 14.25
CA THR A 239 30.57 3.53 13.83
C THR A 239 30.60 2.99 12.40
N ASP A 240 29.43 2.84 11.73
CA ASP A 240 29.35 2.41 10.35
C ASP A 240 29.24 3.61 9.39
N SER A 241 30.35 4.01 8.81
CA SER A 241 30.39 5.15 7.89
C SER A 241 29.53 4.98 6.61
N LYS A 242 29.10 3.76 6.26
CA LYS A 242 28.19 3.50 5.14
C LYS A 242 26.78 4.00 5.40
N GLN A 243 26.43 4.18 6.67
CA GLN A 243 25.12 4.68 7.11
C GLN A 243 25.10 6.19 7.30
N ASN A 244 26.24 6.86 7.26
CA ASN A 244 26.36 8.31 7.44
C ASN A 244 25.56 9.09 6.40
N GLY A 245 25.22 10.34 6.72
CA GLY A 245 24.66 11.30 5.79
C GLY A 245 25.46 11.41 4.50
N ILE A 246 24.77 11.68 3.38
CA ILE A 246 25.38 11.67 2.04
C ILE A 246 25.24 12.99 1.27
N ARG A 247 24.53 14.01 1.80
CA ARG A 247 24.32 15.27 1.08
C ARG A 247 25.63 16.03 0.87
N GLN A 248 25.89 16.41 -0.37
CA GLN A 248 27.10 17.15 -0.76
C GLN A 248 26.94 18.67 -0.67
N ASP A 249 25.70 19.17 -0.61
CA ASP A 249 25.39 20.60 -0.45
C ASP A 249 25.59 21.12 0.97
N GLY A 250 25.99 20.27 1.92
CA GLY A 250 26.24 20.61 3.31
C GLY A 250 24.99 20.92 4.13
N LYS A 251 23.78 20.70 3.60
CA LYS A 251 22.52 21.05 4.27
C LYS A 251 22.01 19.89 5.12
N ASN A 252 21.61 20.20 6.36
CA ASN A 252 20.82 19.32 7.20
C ASN A 252 19.33 19.65 7.00
N LEU A 253 18.64 18.83 6.22
CA LEU A 253 17.22 19.07 5.88
C LEU A 253 16.30 18.85 7.09
N ILE A 254 16.70 18.01 8.06
CA ILE A 254 15.94 17.80 9.30
C ILE A 254 15.94 19.10 10.12
N ASP A 255 17.11 19.71 10.32
CA ASP A 255 17.23 20.98 11.04
C ASP A 255 16.48 22.11 10.33
N MET A 256 16.55 22.15 8.99
CA MET A 256 15.82 23.14 8.20
C MET A 256 14.31 22.98 8.37
N TRP A 257 13.80 21.75 8.34
CA TRP A 257 12.38 21.44 8.53
C TRP A 257 11.90 21.83 9.95
N LEU A 258 12.69 21.51 11.00
CA LEU A 258 12.40 21.87 12.39
C LEU A 258 12.36 23.39 12.58
N LYS A 259 13.33 24.13 12.03
CA LYS A 259 13.40 25.60 12.12
C LYS A 259 12.20 26.28 11.44
N ALA A 260 11.69 25.71 10.37
CA ALA A 260 10.54 26.23 9.63
C ALA A 260 9.18 25.97 10.32
N ARG A 261 9.14 25.05 11.32
CA ARG A 261 7.89 24.61 11.96
C ARG A 261 8.02 24.58 13.49
N PRO A 262 7.78 25.72 14.17
CA PRO A 262 7.81 25.76 15.63
C PRO A 262 6.89 24.70 16.25
N GLY A 263 7.40 23.92 17.19
CA GLY A 263 6.67 22.81 17.84
C GLY A 263 6.72 21.48 17.09
N ALA A 264 7.34 21.42 15.91
CA ALA A 264 7.60 20.15 15.21
C ALA A 264 8.55 19.24 16.01
N ARG A 265 8.42 17.93 15.79
CA ARG A 265 9.30 16.91 16.36
C ARG A 265 9.95 16.08 15.28
N TYR A 266 11.25 15.83 15.46
CA TYR A 266 11.98 14.80 14.74
C TYR A 266 12.32 13.66 15.71
N VAL A 267 12.12 12.44 15.27
CA VAL A 267 12.40 11.21 16.01
C VAL A 267 13.08 10.19 15.10
N TRP A 268 13.90 9.31 15.69
CA TRP A 268 14.60 8.29 14.93
C TRP A 268 14.39 6.86 15.47
N ASN A 269 13.63 6.71 16.56
CA ASN A 269 13.33 5.42 17.16
C ASN A 269 11.85 5.30 17.58
N ARG A 270 11.42 4.07 17.79
CA ARG A 270 10.05 3.71 18.17
C ARG A 270 9.56 4.40 19.43
N THR A 271 10.37 4.41 20.49
CA THR A 271 9.97 4.98 21.79
C THR A 271 9.65 6.47 21.68
N GLU A 272 10.52 7.23 21.00
CA GLU A 272 10.31 8.67 20.79
C GLU A 272 9.09 8.93 19.89
N MET A 273 8.85 8.09 18.87
CA MET A 273 7.68 8.20 18.00
C MET A 273 6.39 8.04 18.80
N LEU A 274 6.28 6.99 19.62
CA LEU A 274 5.08 6.72 20.42
C LEU A 274 4.82 7.84 21.43
N ALA A 275 5.87 8.37 22.06
CA ALA A 275 5.77 9.51 22.97
C ALA A 275 5.32 10.80 22.24
N ALA A 276 5.86 11.05 21.04
CA ALA A 276 5.47 12.21 20.24
C ALA A 276 4.01 12.12 19.76
N ALA A 277 3.55 10.94 19.35
CA ALA A 277 2.19 10.73 18.85
C ALA A 277 1.12 11.01 19.93
N THR A 278 1.40 10.65 21.18
CA THR A 278 0.46 10.87 22.31
C THR A 278 0.49 12.31 22.84
N ASN A 279 1.52 13.10 22.52
CA ASN A 279 1.61 14.48 22.96
C ASN A 279 0.67 15.40 22.15
N PRO A 280 -0.36 16.03 22.76
CA PRO A 280 -1.34 16.85 22.03
C PRO A 280 -0.78 18.12 21.41
N SER A 281 0.41 18.58 21.84
CA SER A 281 1.07 19.76 21.27
C SER A 281 1.81 19.47 19.96
N VAL A 282 2.03 18.19 19.60
CA VAL A 282 2.76 17.79 18.40
C VAL A 282 1.79 17.66 17.23
N ASN A 283 1.85 18.62 16.31
CA ASN A 283 1.06 18.64 15.07
C ASN A 283 1.89 18.36 13.82
N TYR A 284 3.22 18.34 13.96
CA TYR A 284 4.18 18.03 12.92
C TYR A 284 5.18 17.01 13.46
N LEU A 285 5.25 15.85 12.82
CA LEU A 285 6.14 14.75 13.21
C LEU A 285 6.90 14.22 11.99
N MET A 286 8.23 14.23 12.06
CA MET A 286 9.11 13.52 11.12
C MET A 286 9.79 12.40 11.88
N GLY A 287 9.56 11.15 11.48
CA GLY A 287 10.21 9.96 12.03
C GLY A 287 10.98 9.23 10.92
N LEU A 288 12.30 9.14 11.05
CA LEU A 288 13.15 8.43 10.09
C LEU A 288 13.95 7.38 10.86
N PHE A 289 13.51 6.11 10.75
CA PHE A 289 13.92 5.03 11.64
C PHE A 289 15.12 4.23 11.13
N GLU A 290 15.45 4.36 9.83
CA GLU A 290 16.62 3.73 9.22
C GLU A 290 17.34 4.71 8.27
N PRO A 291 18.66 4.52 8.04
CA PRO A 291 19.40 5.32 7.05
C PRO A 291 18.91 5.18 5.62
N GLY A 292 18.55 3.96 5.23
CA GLY A 292 17.91 3.57 3.96
C GLY A 292 16.46 3.18 4.17
N ASP A 293 16.04 2.06 3.57
CA ASP A 293 14.71 1.48 3.82
C ASP A 293 14.67 0.89 5.24
N MET A 294 13.49 0.81 5.83
CA MET A 294 13.31 0.09 7.09
C MET A 294 13.67 -1.39 6.94
N LYS A 295 14.05 -2.04 8.01
CA LYS A 295 14.27 -3.49 8.00
C LYS A 295 12.96 -4.23 7.72
N TYR A 296 13.09 -5.46 7.21
CA TYR A 296 11.93 -6.34 7.10
C TYR A 296 11.39 -6.69 8.49
N THR A 297 10.08 -6.85 8.61
CA THR A 297 9.39 -7.27 9.83
C THR A 297 10.03 -8.51 10.49
N LEU A 298 10.56 -9.43 9.68
CA LEU A 298 11.25 -10.64 10.15
C LEU A 298 12.56 -10.37 10.92
N VAL A 299 13.23 -9.24 10.66
CA VAL A 299 14.59 -8.96 11.16
C VAL A 299 14.70 -7.59 11.84
N GLN A 300 13.58 -6.86 11.96
CA GLN A 300 13.54 -5.55 12.61
C GLN A 300 13.90 -5.65 14.10
N ASN A 301 14.52 -4.60 14.63
CA ASN A 301 14.73 -4.46 16.06
C ASN A 301 13.47 -3.86 16.72
N ALA A 302 12.61 -4.69 17.28
CA ALA A 302 11.35 -4.26 17.88
C ALA A 302 11.48 -3.22 19.02
N THR A 303 12.69 -2.96 19.52
CA THR A 303 12.96 -1.90 20.51
C THR A 303 13.15 -0.54 19.84
N LEU A 304 13.78 -0.52 18.66
CA LEU A 304 14.15 0.71 17.95
C LEU A 304 13.23 0.98 16.75
N ASP A 305 12.85 -0.07 16.03
CA ASP A 305 12.07 0.05 14.80
C ASP A 305 10.56 -0.05 15.10
N PRO A 306 9.75 0.96 14.76
CA PRO A 306 8.30 0.81 14.80
C PRO A 306 7.80 -0.08 13.66
N THR A 307 6.72 -0.83 13.90
CA THR A 307 6.02 -1.55 12.84
C THR A 307 5.23 -0.58 11.95
N LEU A 308 4.83 -1.04 10.74
CA LEU A 308 3.93 -0.27 9.88
C LEU A 308 2.63 0.09 10.60
N THR A 309 2.07 -0.86 11.35
CA THR A 309 0.86 -0.65 12.15
C THR A 309 1.04 0.48 13.17
N GLU A 310 2.15 0.51 13.89
CA GLU A 310 2.44 1.55 14.88
C GLU A 310 2.67 2.93 14.25
N MET A 311 3.37 2.98 13.11
CA MET A 311 3.56 4.22 12.36
C MET A 311 2.23 4.77 11.84
N MET A 312 1.39 3.92 11.28
CA MET A 312 0.05 4.28 10.79
C MET A 312 -0.82 4.78 11.96
N GLU A 313 -0.81 4.10 13.10
CA GLU A 313 -1.56 4.52 14.30
C GLU A 313 -1.09 5.88 14.82
N ALA A 314 0.22 6.12 14.89
CA ALA A 314 0.79 7.40 15.26
C ALA A 314 0.34 8.53 14.29
N ALA A 315 0.36 8.25 12.99
CA ALA A 315 -0.09 9.19 11.97
C ALA A 315 -1.58 9.53 12.11
N VAL A 316 -2.46 8.53 12.21
CA VAL A 316 -3.90 8.73 12.40
C VAL A 316 -4.17 9.53 13.68
N THR A 317 -3.47 9.21 14.78
CA THR A 317 -3.63 9.92 16.07
C THR A 317 -3.35 11.42 15.93
N ILE A 318 -2.29 11.82 15.22
CA ILE A 318 -1.94 13.22 15.02
C ILE A 318 -2.88 13.89 14.01
N LEU A 319 -3.12 13.26 12.87
CA LEU A 319 -3.88 13.84 11.76
C LEU A 319 -5.36 14.03 12.08
N SER A 320 -5.96 13.15 12.88
CA SER A 320 -7.36 13.22 13.30
C SER A 320 -7.70 14.44 14.17
N ARG A 321 -6.70 15.14 14.69
CA ARG A 321 -6.88 16.38 15.45
C ARG A 321 -7.38 17.54 14.58
N ASN A 322 -7.18 17.44 13.25
CA ASN A 322 -7.65 18.45 12.32
C ASN A 322 -9.18 18.34 12.10
N PRO A 323 -9.98 19.37 12.43
CA PRO A 323 -11.44 19.32 12.28
C PRO A 323 -11.91 19.19 10.82
N LYS A 324 -11.07 19.58 9.85
CA LYS A 324 -11.34 19.40 8.41
C LYS A 324 -11.04 18.00 7.91
N GLY A 325 -10.53 17.10 8.79
CA GLY A 325 -10.11 15.75 8.43
C GLY A 325 -8.71 15.70 7.82
N PHE A 326 -8.36 14.56 7.23
CA PHE A 326 -7.01 14.30 6.75
C PHE A 326 -6.96 13.48 5.47
N TYR A 327 -5.76 13.47 4.85
CA TYR A 327 -5.31 12.51 3.86
C TYR A 327 -4.09 11.78 4.40
N LEU A 328 -4.07 10.46 4.28
CA LEU A 328 -2.95 9.61 4.70
C LEU A 328 -2.59 8.61 3.61
N PHE A 329 -1.32 8.61 3.20
CA PHE A 329 -0.70 7.58 2.38
C PHE A 329 0.03 6.60 3.29
N VAL A 330 -0.24 5.31 3.15
CA VAL A 330 0.39 4.22 3.90
C VAL A 330 0.91 3.17 2.93
N GLU A 331 2.20 2.87 2.99
CA GLU A 331 2.85 1.93 2.07
C GLU A 331 3.62 0.84 2.82
N ASP A 332 3.57 -0.38 2.29
CA ASP A 332 4.50 -1.44 2.66
C ASP A 332 5.34 -1.88 1.44
N LYS A 333 6.65 -2.05 1.66
CA LYS A 333 7.66 -2.43 0.66
C LYS A 333 7.69 -3.93 0.35
N ILE A 334 6.56 -4.57 0.15
CA ILE A 334 6.41 -6.01 -0.18
C ILE A 334 7.28 -6.38 -1.39
N ASP A 335 7.33 -5.47 -2.36
CA ASP A 335 8.14 -5.46 -3.58
C ASP A 335 9.60 -5.87 -3.36
N HIS A 336 10.25 -5.30 -2.36
CA HIS A 336 11.67 -5.56 -2.09
C HIS A 336 11.95 -7.04 -1.81
N GLY A 337 11.04 -7.71 -1.09
CA GLY A 337 11.13 -9.15 -0.84
C GLY A 337 10.96 -9.99 -2.11
N HIS A 338 10.08 -9.55 -3.02
CA HIS A 338 9.92 -10.20 -4.33
C HIS A 338 11.15 -9.98 -5.21
N HIS A 339 11.68 -8.77 -5.29
CA HIS A 339 12.91 -8.47 -6.03
C HIS A 339 14.11 -9.32 -5.60
N GLU A 340 14.21 -9.61 -4.30
CA GLU A 340 15.22 -10.52 -3.76
C GLU A 340 14.92 -11.99 -4.08
N GLY A 341 13.76 -12.31 -4.66
CA GLY A 341 13.28 -13.68 -4.82
C GLY A 341 13.03 -14.38 -3.48
N ALA A 342 12.75 -13.63 -2.42
CA ALA A 342 12.60 -14.11 -1.05
C ALA A 342 11.15 -14.02 -0.55
N PRO A 343 10.29 -15.00 -0.86
CA PRO A 343 8.86 -14.93 -0.58
C PRO A 343 8.53 -14.84 0.92
N HIS A 344 9.37 -15.38 1.80
CA HIS A 344 9.20 -15.21 3.25
C HIS A 344 9.21 -13.74 3.66
N LYS A 345 10.14 -12.95 3.10
CA LYS A 345 10.21 -11.51 3.34
C LYS A 345 8.97 -10.81 2.80
N ALA A 346 8.65 -11.02 1.52
CA ALA A 346 7.51 -10.39 0.88
C ALA A 346 6.17 -10.69 1.59
N LEU A 347 5.89 -11.96 1.87
CA LEU A 347 4.61 -12.35 2.45
C LEU A 347 4.48 -11.96 3.94
N THR A 348 5.59 -11.84 4.68
CA THR A 348 5.54 -11.36 6.07
C THR A 348 5.28 -9.85 6.14
N GLU A 349 5.89 -9.05 5.25
CA GLU A 349 5.52 -7.65 5.07
C GLU A 349 4.03 -7.53 4.72
N ALA A 350 3.55 -8.33 3.77
CA ALA A 350 2.15 -8.32 3.36
C ALA A 350 1.15 -8.68 4.50
N VAL A 351 1.54 -9.55 5.43
CA VAL A 351 0.74 -9.83 6.65
C VAL A 351 0.72 -8.62 7.58
N GLU A 352 1.84 -7.91 7.74
CA GLU A 352 1.89 -6.68 8.55
C GLU A 352 1.10 -5.54 7.90
N PHE A 353 1.13 -5.44 6.57
CA PHE A 353 0.30 -4.53 5.79
C PHE A 353 -1.20 -4.76 6.06
N ASP A 354 -1.64 -6.02 6.06
CA ASP A 354 -3.03 -6.38 6.38
C ASP A 354 -3.41 -6.02 7.82
N ARG A 355 -2.49 -6.18 8.79
CA ARG A 355 -2.70 -5.73 10.18
C ARG A 355 -2.88 -4.22 10.28
N ALA A 356 -2.08 -3.45 9.53
CA ALA A 356 -2.22 -2.00 9.49
C ALA A 356 -3.58 -1.57 8.90
N ILE A 357 -4.09 -2.26 7.86
CA ILE A 357 -5.42 -2.02 7.29
C ILE A 357 -6.52 -2.32 8.33
N GLU A 358 -6.43 -3.45 9.02
CA GLU A 358 -7.36 -3.83 10.09
C GLU A 358 -7.39 -2.77 11.19
N ARG A 359 -6.21 -2.37 11.66
CA ARG A 359 -6.07 -1.37 12.72
C ARG A 359 -6.60 0.00 12.34
N ALA A 360 -6.39 0.45 11.11
CA ALA A 360 -6.94 1.71 10.61
C ALA A 360 -8.48 1.69 10.62
N GLY A 361 -9.09 0.55 10.28
CA GLY A 361 -10.54 0.38 10.35
C GLY A 361 -11.10 0.50 11.77
N VAL A 362 -10.32 0.12 12.80
CA VAL A 362 -10.69 0.30 14.21
C VAL A 362 -10.55 1.75 14.67
N LEU A 363 -9.56 2.46 14.15
CA LEU A 363 -9.21 3.83 14.58
C LEU A 363 -10.03 4.92 13.90
N THR A 364 -10.74 4.62 12.81
CA THR A 364 -11.46 5.60 12.00
C THR A 364 -12.93 5.26 11.85
N ASP A 365 -13.77 6.30 11.76
CA ASP A 365 -15.19 6.12 11.47
C ASP A 365 -15.37 5.87 9.96
N GLU A 366 -15.91 4.70 9.61
CA GLU A 366 -16.23 4.32 8.23
C GLU A 366 -17.28 5.23 7.59
N ALA A 367 -18.10 5.94 8.37
CA ALA A 367 -19.06 6.90 7.84
C ALA A 367 -18.40 8.19 7.31
N GLU A 368 -17.22 8.52 7.82
CA GLU A 368 -16.47 9.74 7.47
C GLU A 368 -15.19 9.46 6.65
N THR A 369 -14.71 8.21 6.61
CA THR A 369 -13.40 7.85 6.05
C THR A 369 -13.55 6.96 4.82
N LEU A 370 -13.10 7.45 3.66
CA LEU A 370 -12.86 6.60 2.49
C LEU A 370 -11.49 5.94 2.65
N THR A 371 -11.49 4.61 2.74
CA THR A 371 -10.28 3.78 2.72
C THR A 371 -10.19 3.05 1.39
N VAL A 372 -9.07 3.22 0.69
CA VAL A 372 -8.73 2.52 -0.55
C VAL A 372 -7.49 1.68 -0.29
N VAL A 373 -7.52 0.41 -0.67
CA VAL A 373 -6.37 -0.51 -0.67
C VAL A 373 -6.08 -0.90 -2.09
N THR A 374 -4.85 -0.75 -2.55
CA THR A 374 -4.44 -1.14 -3.90
C THR A 374 -2.97 -1.51 -3.94
N ALA A 375 -2.51 -1.97 -5.09
CA ALA A 375 -1.11 -2.10 -5.44
C ALA A 375 -0.76 -1.14 -6.58
N ASP A 376 0.51 -0.85 -6.74
CA ASP A 376 1.02 -0.08 -7.86
C ASP A 376 1.29 -0.96 -9.09
N HIS A 377 1.76 -2.18 -8.89
CA HIS A 377 1.95 -3.27 -9.85
C HIS A 377 1.96 -4.62 -9.12
N SER A 378 2.19 -5.70 -9.86
CA SER A 378 2.44 -7.03 -9.34
C SER A 378 3.91 -7.43 -9.53
N HIS A 379 4.22 -8.70 -9.26
CA HIS A 379 5.49 -9.37 -9.54
C HIS A 379 5.28 -10.63 -10.38
N VAL A 380 6.35 -11.14 -11.01
CA VAL A 380 6.30 -12.43 -11.71
C VAL A 380 6.33 -13.60 -10.71
N PHE A 381 5.57 -13.45 -9.65
CA PHE A 381 5.37 -14.37 -8.55
C PHE A 381 4.14 -15.25 -8.80
N SER A 382 4.26 -16.54 -8.54
CA SER A 382 3.16 -17.49 -8.65
C SER A 382 3.32 -18.62 -7.65
N PHE A 383 2.24 -19.37 -7.37
CA PHE A 383 2.31 -20.62 -6.64
C PHE A 383 1.40 -21.66 -7.27
N GLY A 384 1.81 -22.94 -7.21
CA GLY A 384 1.15 -24.03 -7.89
C GLY A 384 1.61 -25.40 -7.41
N GLY A 385 1.56 -26.42 -8.30
CA GLY A 385 2.07 -27.77 -7.98
C GLY A 385 1.11 -28.62 -7.17
N TYR A 386 -0.18 -28.24 -7.06
CA TYR A 386 -1.23 -28.98 -6.34
C TYR A 386 -0.89 -29.25 -4.86
N THR A 387 -0.20 -28.27 -4.23
CA THR A 387 0.16 -28.34 -2.81
C THR A 387 -1.08 -28.54 -1.95
N LEU A 388 -0.99 -29.45 -0.99
CA LEU A 388 -2.14 -29.80 -0.15
C LEU A 388 -2.54 -28.63 0.74
N ARG A 389 -3.84 -28.42 0.91
CA ARG A 389 -4.40 -27.45 1.85
C ARG A 389 -3.92 -27.80 3.28
N GLY A 390 -3.40 -26.81 3.99
CA GLY A 390 -2.79 -27.00 5.32
C GLY A 390 -1.27 -27.22 5.29
N SER A 391 -0.66 -27.59 4.15
CA SER A 391 0.77 -27.51 4.00
C SER A 391 1.23 -26.05 3.98
N SER A 392 2.43 -25.77 4.55
CA SER A 392 2.98 -24.41 4.51
C SER A 392 2.98 -23.85 3.09
N ILE A 393 2.63 -22.56 2.94
CA ILE A 393 2.71 -21.87 1.63
C ILE A 393 4.13 -21.93 1.05
N PHE A 394 5.15 -22.07 1.90
CA PHE A 394 6.55 -22.20 1.51
C PHE A 394 7.00 -23.64 1.23
N ALA A 395 6.10 -24.61 1.43
CA ALA A 395 6.45 -26.03 1.29
C ALA A 395 6.75 -26.47 -0.14
N LEU A 396 7.29 -27.66 -0.24
CA LEU A 396 7.47 -28.37 -1.51
C LEU A 396 6.13 -28.76 -2.11
N ALA A 397 6.05 -28.80 -3.43
CA ALA A 397 4.97 -29.48 -4.14
C ALA A 397 4.98 -30.98 -3.81
N PRO A 398 3.82 -31.65 -3.76
CA PRO A 398 3.71 -33.06 -3.33
C PRO A 398 4.34 -34.07 -4.32
N SER A 399 4.58 -33.66 -5.56
CA SER A 399 5.15 -34.52 -6.60
C SER A 399 6.47 -33.96 -7.10
N MET A 400 7.44 -34.82 -7.36
CA MET A 400 8.71 -34.42 -8.01
C MET A 400 8.43 -33.97 -9.45
N ALA A 401 9.30 -33.09 -9.95
CA ALA A 401 9.35 -32.72 -11.35
C ALA A 401 9.90 -33.87 -12.22
N ILE A 402 9.85 -33.73 -13.54
CA ILE A 402 10.30 -34.75 -14.49
C ILE A 402 11.82 -35.03 -14.43
N ASP A 403 12.59 -34.12 -13.83
CA ASP A 403 14.02 -34.31 -13.57
C ASP A 403 14.32 -35.11 -12.27
N GLY A 404 13.28 -35.65 -11.63
CA GLY A 404 13.36 -36.41 -10.38
C GLY A 404 13.72 -35.58 -9.14
N LYS A 405 13.55 -34.24 -9.20
CA LYS A 405 13.88 -33.33 -8.11
C LYS A 405 12.62 -32.65 -7.56
N ASN A 406 12.65 -32.37 -6.27
CA ASN A 406 11.62 -31.56 -5.62
C ASN A 406 11.63 -30.11 -6.14
N TYR A 407 10.52 -29.42 -5.95
CA TYR A 407 10.37 -27.99 -6.17
C TYR A 407 9.36 -27.39 -5.18
N THR A 408 9.48 -26.09 -4.91
CA THR A 408 8.55 -25.40 -4.00
C THR A 408 7.25 -25.04 -4.70
N SER A 409 6.16 -24.93 -3.92
CA SER A 409 4.88 -24.42 -4.41
C SER A 409 5.05 -23.03 -5.04
N ILE A 410 5.78 -22.14 -4.40
CA ILE A 410 6.10 -20.80 -4.89
C ILE A 410 7.20 -20.88 -5.96
N LEU A 411 6.97 -20.16 -7.06
CA LEU A 411 7.87 -20.03 -8.20
C LEU A 411 7.90 -18.57 -8.66
N TYR A 412 9.02 -18.17 -9.29
CA TYR A 412 9.15 -16.88 -9.95
C TYR A 412 9.37 -17.02 -11.47
N GLY A 413 8.87 -16.08 -12.25
CA GLY A 413 9.07 -16.06 -13.70
C GLY A 413 10.53 -15.74 -14.07
N ASN A 414 11.21 -14.92 -13.27
CA ASN A 414 12.62 -14.57 -13.42
C ASN A 414 13.24 -14.24 -12.06
N GLY A 415 14.54 -14.01 -12.01
CA GLY A 415 15.20 -13.53 -10.80
C GLY A 415 16.38 -14.40 -10.33
N PRO A 416 16.87 -14.12 -9.10
CA PRO A 416 18.07 -14.74 -8.54
C PRO A 416 17.89 -16.22 -8.20
N GLY A 417 16.65 -16.72 -8.14
CA GLY A 417 16.33 -18.15 -7.90
C GLY A 417 16.64 -19.07 -9.07
N TYR A 418 17.06 -18.56 -10.25
CA TYR A 418 17.44 -19.41 -11.38
C TYR A 418 18.68 -20.24 -11.08
N ARG A 419 18.60 -21.56 -11.32
CA ARG A 419 19.67 -22.53 -11.00
C ARG A 419 20.16 -23.32 -12.23
N GLY A 420 19.75 -22.92 -13.44
CA GLY A 420 20.10 -23.62 -14.68
C GLY A 420 19.41 -24.97 -14.85
N SER A 421 19.86 -25.72 -15.87
CA SER A 421 19.30 -27.04 -16.19
C SER A 421 19.64 -28.11 -15.15
N ASN A 422 20.70 -27.93 -14.38
CA ASN A 422 21.07 -28.86 -13.30
C ASN A 422 20.79 -28.25 -11.92
N ARG A 423 19.53 -27.79 -11.72
CA ARG A 423 19.12 -27.24 -10.42
C ARG A 423 19.32 -28.24 -9.29
N PRO A 424 19.69 -27.81 -8.06
CA PRO A 424 19.80 -28.72 -6.91
C PRO A 424 18.41 -29.31 -6.59
N ASN A 425 18.42 -30.47 -5.93
CA ASN A 425 17.23 -30.96 -5.25
C ASN A 425 17.03 -30.13 -3.98
N VAL A 426 15.85 -29.59 -3.77
CA VAL A 426 15.52 -28.84 -2.56
C VAL A 426 14.88 -29.76 -1.53
N ASP A 427 15.34 -29.68 -0.30
CA ASP A 427 14.75 -30.37 0.85
C ASP A 427 13.76 -29.46 1.59
N PRO A 428 12.87 -30.02 2.44
CA PRO A 428 11.89 -29.23 3.17
C PRO A 428 12.46 -28.14 4.08
N ASP A 429 13.58 -28.42 4.75
CA ASP A 429 14.18 -27.47 5.70
C ASP A 429 14.78 -26.27 4.97
N THR A 430 15.44 -26.53 3.84
CA THR A 430 15.95 -25.46 2.94
C THR A 430 14.81 -24.59 2.42
N ALA A 431 13.69 -25.17 2.00
CA ALA A 431 12.53 -24.42 1.49
C ALA A 431 11.92 -23.48 2.54
N MET A 432 12.05 -23.82 3.82
CA MET A 432 11.52 -23.06 4.95
C MET A 432 12.44 -21.93 5.45
N GLN A 433 13.64 -21.78 4.91
CA GLN A 433 14.56 -20.71 5.30
C GLN A 433 14.04 -19.35 4.81
N PHE A 434 14.16 -18.33 5.66
CA PHE A 434 13.59 -17.00 5.38
C PHE A 434 14.21 -16.28 4.17
N ASP A 435 15.43 -16.64 3.79
CA ASP A 435 16.17 -16.12 2.65
C ASP A 435 16.21 -17.11 1.45
N TYR A 436 15.46 -18.21 1.54
CA TYR A 436 15.37 -19.16 0.43
C TYR A 436 14.77 -18.50 -0.81
N GLN A 437 15.43 -18.75 -1.96
CA GLN A 437 15.02 -18.24 -3.27
C GLN A 437 14.43 -19.39 -4.11
N PRO A 438 13.09 -19.48 -4.25
CA PRO A 438 12.45 -20.47 -5.12
C PRO A 438 12.91 -20.39 -6.57
N GLN A 439 12.68 -21.48 -7.32
CA GLN A 439 13.09 -21.60 -8.71
C GLN A 439 12.50 -20.44 -9.54
N ALA A 440 13.36 -19.82 -10.37
CA ALA A 440 12.99 -18.87 -11.39
C ALA A 440 13.25 -19.45 -12.79
N ALA A 441 12.48 -19.02 -13.78
CA ALA A 441 12.62 -19.51 -15.17
C ALA A 441 13.71 -18.79 -15.95
N VAL A 442 14.00 -17.52 -15.64
CA VAL A 442 14.99 -16.68 -16.34
C VAL A 442 16.02 -16.12 -15.36
N PRO A 443 17.33 -16.19 -15.68
CA PRO A 443 18.39 -15.69 -14.80
C PRO A 443 18.47 -14.16 -14.80
N LEU A 444 18.10 -13.54 -13.69
CA LEU A 444 18.29 -12.11 -13.44
C LEU A 444 18.87 -11.90 -12.04
N ALA A 445 19.61 -10.81 -11.86
CA ALA A 445 20.15 -10.43 -10.54
C ALA A 445 19.06 -9.97 -9.55
N SER A 446 17.96 -9.51 -10.07
CA SER A 446 16.76 -9.08 -9.34
C SER A 446 15.54 -9.59 -10.07
N GLU A 447 14.54 -10.06 -9.36
CA GLU A 447 13.23 -10.41 -9.92
C GLU A 447 12.53 -9.14 -10.43
N THR A 448 11.63 -9.23 -11.38
CA THR A 448 10.97 -8.09 -12.01
C THR A 448 9.49 -8.00 -11.66
N HIS A 449 8.96 -6.79 -11.79
CA HIS A 449 7.52 -6.57 -11.71
C HIS A 449 6.78 -7.42 -12.74
N GLY A 450 5.51 -7.72 -12.44
CA GLY A 450 4.51 -8.25 -13.37
C GLY A 450 3.77 -7.11 -14.08
N GLY A 451 3.17 -7.42 -15.22
CA GLY A 451 2.44 -6.45 -16.05
C GLY A 451 0.92 -6.59 -16.01
N GLU A 452 0.41 -7.49 -15.20
CA GLU A 452 -1.03 -7.73 -15.06
C GLU A 452 -1.74 -6.67 -14.22
N ASP A 453 -3.08 -6.63 -14.33
CA ASP A 453 -3.92 -5.76 -13.53
C ASP A 453 -3.82 -6.12 -12.04
N VAL A 454 -3.97 -5.12 -11.17
CA VAL A 454 -4.00 -5.29 -9.72
C VAL A 454 -5.36 -4.90 -9.14
N ALA A 455 -5.66 -5.40 -7.94
CA ALA A 455 -6.92 -5.08 -7.27
C ALA A 455 -6.95 -3.66 -6.70
N ILE A 456 -8.14 -3.04 -6.73
CA ILE A 456 -8.50 -1.88 -5.93
C ILE A 456 -9.66 -2.31 -5.03
N LEU A 457 -9.52 -2.18 -3.72
CA LEU A 457 -10.57 -2.47 -2.75
C LEU A 457 -10.92 -1.18 -2.01
N ALA A 458 -12.22 -0.94 -1.81
CA ALA A 458 -12.66 0.32 -1.20
C ALA A 458 -13.82 0.12 -0.22
N LYS A 459 -13.82 0.94 0.87
CA LYS A 459 -14.93 1.07 1.81
C LYS A 459 -15.08 2.50 2.30
N GLY A 460 -16.27 2.86 2.76
CA GLY A 460 -16.58 4.21 3.24
C GLY A 460 -17.32 5.08 2.21
N PRO A 461 -17.34 6.43 2.40
CA PRO A 461 -18.02 7.35 1.51
C PRO A 461 -17.50 7.27 0.07
N MET A 462 -18.41 7.20 -0.90
CA MET A 462 -18.14 7.10 -2.35
C MET A 462 -17.35 5.84 -2.78
N ALA A 463 -17.16 4.86 -1.90
CA ALA A 463 -16.43 3.62 -2.24
C ALA A 463 -17.07 2.84 -3.38
N HIS A 464 -18.38 2.96 -3.60
CA HIS A 464 -19.10 2.33 -4.70
C HIS A 464 -18.63 2.77 -6.10
N LEU A 465 -17.84 3.83 -6.21
CA LEU A 465 -17.21 4.25 -7.47
C LEU A 465 -16.13 3.23 -7.92
N PHE A 466 -15.55 2.47 -7.00
CA PHE A 466 -14.52 1.48 -7.32
C PHE A 466 -15.16 0.15 -7.75
N HIS A 467 -15.37 0.00 -9.05
CA HIS A 467 -15.90 -1.21 -9.68
C HIS A 467 -15.39 -1.36 -11.12
N GLY A 468 -15.47 -2.57 -11.67
CA GLY A 468 -15.05 -2.87 -13.06
C GLY A 468 -13.53 -2.82 -13.24
N VAL A 469 -13.08 -2.55 -14.48
CA VAL A 469 -11.67 -2.42 -14.85
C VAL A 469 -11.38 -0.97 -15.18
N GLN A 470 -10.43 -0.35 -14.49
CA GLN A 470 -10.15 1.08 -14.55
C GLN A 470 -8.70 1.36 -14.96
N GLU A 471 -8.45 2.53 -15.53
CA GLU A 471 -7.09 3.06 -15.58
C GLU A 471 -6.59 3.37 -14.17
N GLN A 472 -5.31 3.17 -13.89
CA GLN A 472 -4.74 3.43 -12.56
C GLN A 472 -4.92 4.89 -12.11
N THR A 473 -4.99 5.82 -13.05
CA THR A 473 -5.29 7.24 -12.81
C THR A 473 -6.63 7.46 -12.13
N TYR A 474 -7.58 6.54 -12.31
CA TYR A 474 -8.92 6.63 -11.73
C TYR A 474 -8.90 6.70 -10.20
N VAL A 475 -7.93 6.05 -9.54
CA VAL A 475 -7.80 6.05 -8.07
C VAL A 475 -7.71 7.49 -7.53
N ALA A 476 -6.79 8.30 -8.06
CA ALA A 476 -6.65 9.69 -7.65
C ALA A 476 -7.92 10.51 -7.91
N HIS A 477 -8.54 10.33 -9.07
CA HIS A 477 -9.76 11.06 -9.43
C HIS A 477 -10.95 10.67 -8.55
N ALA A 478 -11.16 9.38 -8.27
CA ALA A 478 -12.24 8.91 -7.40
C ALA A 478 -12.05 9.40 -5.96
N MET A 479 -10.82 9.37 -5.43
CA MET A 479 -10.51 9.91 -4.10
C MET A 479 -10.72 11.43 -4.03
N ALA A 480 -10.26 12.17 -5.04
CA ALA A 480 -10.47 13.62 -5.11
C ALA A 480 -11.97 13.97 -5.19
N TYR A 481 -12.74 13.24 -5.99
CA TYR A 481 -14.19 13.40 -6.09
C TYR A 481 -14.88 13.12 -4.74
N ALA A 482 -14.53 12.04 -4.07
CA ALA A 482 -15.12 11.64 -2.79
C ALA A 482 -14.95 12.71 -1.71
N ALA A 483 -13.82 13.43 -1.70
CA ALA A 483 -13.54 14.48 -0.71
C ALA A 483 -13.77 15.91 -1.21
N CYS A 484 -14.37 16.10 -2.40
CA CYS A 484 -14.59 17.41 -3.03
C CYS A 484 -13.31 18.23 -3.20
N LEU A 485 -12.25 17.58 -3.64
CA LEU A 485 -10.97 18.22 -3.97
C LEU A 485 -10.94 18.62 -5.44
N GLU A 486 -10.12 19.61 -5.79
CA GLU A 486 -9.89 20.00 -7.17
C GLU A 486 -9.55 18.77 -8.06
N PRO A 487 -10.13 18.66 -9.28
CA PRO A 487 -11.03 19.61 -9.96
C PRO A 487 -12.54 19.43 -9.63
N TYR A 488 -12.92 18.61 -8.66
CA TYR A 488 -14.29 18.19 -8.36
C TYR A 488 -14.95 19.02 -7.27
N THR A 489 -14.78 20.34 -7.26
CA THR A 489 -15.24 21.24 -6.19
C THR A 489 -16.75 21.49 -6.19
N ASP A 490 -17.47 21.12 -7.25
CA ASP A 490 -18.92 21.26 -7.41
C ASP A 490 -19.74 20.14 -6.75
N CYS A 491 -19.08 19.10 -6.22
CA CYS A 491 -19.75 17.95 -5.60
C CYS A 491 -20.60 18.32 -4.37
N ARG A 492 -20.37 19.48 -3.74
CA ARG A 492 -21.17 19.99 -2.61
C ARG A 492 -22.62 20.28 -2.97
N GLN A 493 -22.92 20.61 -4.24
CA GLN A 493 -24.28 20.92 -4.69
C GLN A 493 -25.13 19.66 -4.88
N ARG A 494 -24.53 18.49 -5.03
CA ARG A 494 -25.24 17.22 -5.26
C ARG A 494 -25.71 16.54 -3.98
N ASN A 495 -25.12 16.88 -2.83
CA ASN A 495 -25.51 16.34 -1.52
C ASN A 495 -26.73 17.04 -0.89
N SER A 496 -27.18 18.15 -1.42
CA SER A 496 -28.51 18.66 -1.18
C SER A 496 -29.45 17.92 -2.13
N ALA A 497 -30.03 16.79 -1.67
CA ALA A 497 -31.14 16.17 -2.35
C ALA A 497 -32.18 17.28 -2.61
N PRO A 498 -32.71 17.46 -3.84
CA PRO A 498 -33.85 18.33 -4.04
C PRO A 498 -34.94 17.74 -3.16
N GLY A 499 -35.25 18.47 -2.08
CA GLY A 499 -36.42 18.12 -1.28
C GLY A 499 -37.56 17.93 -2.26
N ILE A 500 -38.21 16.76 -2.22
CA ILE A 500 -39.41 16.48 -2.96
C ILE A 500 -40.39 17.60 -2.50
N ARG A 501 -40.45 18.69 -3.26
CA ARG A 501 -41.54 19.64 -3.15
C ARG A 501 -42.74 18.85 -3.64
N THR A 502 -43.44 18.21 -2.72
CA THR A 502 -44.81 17.79 -2.91
C THR A 502 -45.63 19.07 -3.15
N THR A 503 -45.72 19.45 -4.40
CA THR A 503 -46.72 20.38 -4.85
C THR A 503 -48.06 19.65 -4.70
N PHE A 504 -48.74 19.87 -3.58
CA PHE A 504 -50.13 19.53 -3.48
C PHE A 504 -50.87 20.38 -4.53
N LEU A 505 -51.13 19.80 -5.70
CA LEU A 505 -52.09 20.30 -6.64
C LEU A 505 -53.46 20.12 -5.96
N ALA A 506 -53.97 21.18 -5.33
CA ALA A 506 -55.35 21.23 -4.89
C ALA A 506 -56.24 21.21 -6.17
N LEU A 507 -56.72 20.03 -6.53
CA LEU A 507 -57.79 19.88 -7.51
C LEU A 507 -59.07 20.44 -6.90
N LEU A 508 -59.35 21.71 -7.19
CA LEU A 508 -60.68 22.28 -7.05
C LEU A 508 -61.61 21.60 -8.07
N LEU A 509 -62.41 20.65 -7.61
CA LEU A 509 -63.56 20.14 -8.34
C LEU A 509 -64.65 21.24 -8.36
N PRO A 510 -65.14 21.69 -9.53
CA PRO A 510 -66.32 22.50 -9.58
C PRO A 510 -67.53 21.63 -9.28
N ALA A 511 -68.30 22.00 -8.24
CA ALA A 511 -69.64 21.47 -7.97
C ALA A 511 -70.59 21.94 -9.07
N LEU A 512 -70.93 21.03 -9.98
CA LEU A 512 -72.07 21.27 -10.90
C LEU A 512 -73.37 21.01 -10.14
N LEU A 513 -74.05 22.10 -9.80
CA LEU A 513 -75.46 22.12 -9.43
C LEU A 513 -76.30 21.89 -10.70
N LEU A 514 -76.98 20.77 -10.78
CA LEU A 514 -78.07 20.53 -11.71
C LEU A 514 -79.39 20.88 -11.01
N PRO A 515 -80.24 21.71 -11.58
CA PRO A 515 -81.58 21.93 -11.04
C PRO A 515 -82.51 20.78 -11.47
N LEU A 516 -83.29 20.28 -10.50
CA LEU A 516 -84.46 19.46 -10.69
C LEU A 516 -85.60 20.32 -11.31
N PHE A 517 -86.11 19.90 -12.46
CA PHE A 517 -87.47 20.17 -12.89
C PHE A 517 -88.08 18.91 -13.53
N HIS A 518 -89.24 18.53 -12.94
CA HIS A 518 -90.33 17.59 -13.29
C HIS A 518 -90.03 16.12 -13.37
#